data_a7752fcfedd6e7cec7bf351406168656
#
_entry.id   a7752fcfedd6e7cec7bf351406168656
#
_cell.length_a   1.000
_cell.length_b   1.000
_cell.length_c   1.000
_cell.angle_alpha   90.00
_cell.angle_beta   90.00
_cell.angle_gamma   90.00
#
_symmetry.space_group_name_H-M   'P 1'
#
loop_
_entity.id
_entity.type
_entity.pdbx_description
1 polymer ?
#
loop_
_entity_poly.entity_id
_entity_poly.type
_entity_poly.pdbx_seq_one_letter_code
_entity_poly.pdbx_strand_id
1 'polypeptide(L)'
;MRRTLLIKSAQGLLGPGVEIANAVYMWHRTRLWLPFVTTTAVAAFVVGWLFDFGLTNAVVVATGLAAVASAASTRYFVLARSDDTIALLTGSPIRRVARSIIRTDLTTGDISPSGNTLLATDWSIDKSIYTVPKSCEQDMQAIIAHSP
;
A
#
# COMPACT_ATOMS: atom_id res chain seq x y z
N MET A 1 3.98 18.57 -4.95
CA MET A 1 4.74 17.88 -6.02
C MET A 1 4.42 16.37 -6.15
N ARG A 2 4.36 15.58 -5.06
CA ARG A 2 4.06 14.13 -5.13
C ARG A 2 2.62 13.79 -5.54
N ARG A 3 1.64 14.58 -5.09
CA ARG A 3 0.21 14.42 -5.45
C ARG A 3 -0.03 14.60 -6.95
N THR A 4 0.59 15.61 -7.55
CA THR A 4 0.46 15.91 -8.98
C THR A 4 0.99 14.76 -9.86
N LEU A 5 2.09 14.13 -9.46
CA LEU A 5 2.64 12.96 -10.18
C LEU A 5 1.72 11.73 -10.07
N LEU A 6 1.10 11.53 -8.90
CA LEU A 6 0.17 10.45 -8.68
C LEU A 6 -1.08 10.62 -9.55
N ILE A 7 -1.68 11.81 -9.56
CA ILE A 7 -2.83 12.15 -10.38
C ILE A 7 -2.50 11.99 -11.86
N LYS A 8 -1.39 12.56 -12.33
CA LYS A 8 -0.97 12.43 -13.74
C LYS A 8 -0.75 10.98 -14.18
N SER A 9 -0.15 10.15 -13.32
CA SER A 9 0.07 8.74 -13.64
C SER A 9 -1.24 7.94 -13.68
N ALA A 10 -2.18 8.23 -12.80
CA ALA A 10 -3.49 7.60 -12.79
C ALA A 10 -4.33 8.06 -14.01
N GLN A 11 -4.29 9.35 -14.34
CA GLN A 11 -4.96 9.92 -15.51
C GLN A 11 -4.44 9.33 -16.83
N GLY A 12 -3.11 9.13 -16.93
CA GLY A 12 -2.50 8.49 -18.10
C GLY A 12 -2.93 7.04 -18.32
N LEU A 13 -3.35 6.35 -17.26
CA LEU A 13 -3.86 4.96 -17.33
C LEU A 13 -5.36 4.89 -17.62
N LEU A 14 -6.15 5.80 -17.03
CA LEU A 14 -7.61 5.81 -17.18
C LEU A 14 -8.08 6.43 -18.50
N GLY A 15 -7.21 7.17 -19.17
CA GLY A 15 -7.48 7.75 -20.49
C GLY A 15 -7.51 9.27 -20.51
N PRO A 16 -7.33 9.89 -21.69
CA PRO A 16 -7.17 11.34 -21.84
C PRO A 16 -8.44 12.16 -21.56
N GLY A 17 -9.60 11.52 -21.42
CA GLY A 17 -10.88 12.19 -21.12
C GLY A 17 -11.32 12.09 -19.64
N VAL A 18 -10.53 11.41 -18.79
CA VAL A 18 -10.91 11.20 -17.38
C VAL A 18 -10.20 12.24 -16.51
N GLU A 19 -10.96 13.13 -15.91
CA GLU A 19 -10.44 14.08 -14.93
C GLU A 19 -10.42 13.43 -13.55
N ILE A 20 -9.23 13.38 -12.90
CA ILE A 20 -9.06 12.80 -11.58
C ILE A 20 -9.06 13.91 -10.54
N ALA A 21 -10.12 13.95 -9.75
CA ALA A 21 -10.26 14.92 -8.66
C ALA A 21 -9.32 14.62 -7.50
N ASN A 22 -9.24 13.36 -7.09
CA ASN A 22 -8.42 12.92 -5.96
C ASN A 22 -7.75 11.56 -6.22
N ALA A 23 -6.55 11.39 -5.66
CA ALA A 23 -5.84 10.12 -5.69
C ALA A 23 -5.10 9.89 -4.38
N VAL A 24 -5.23 8.68 -3.83
CA VAL A 24 -4.64 8.26 -2.55
C VAL A 24 -3.72 7.08 -2.78
N TYR A 25 -2.53 7.16 -2.19
CA TYR A 25 -1.56 6.07 -2.17
C TYR A 25 -1.73 5.25 -0.90
N MET A 26 -1.86 3.95 -1.06
CA MET A 26 -2.08 3.01 0.02
C MET A 26 -1.30 1.73 -0.19
N TRP A 27 -1.20 0.89 0.85
CA TRP A 27 -0.57 -0.41 0.74
C TRP A 27 -1.45 -1.49 1.37
N HIS A 28 -1.29 -2.68 0.85
CA HIS A 28 -1.90 -3.88 1.38
C HIS A 28 -0.79 -4.85 1.81
N ARG A 29 -0.94 -5.41 3.01
CA ARG A 29 -0.08 -6.49 3.51
C ARG A 29 -0.88 -7.78 3.53
N THR A 30 -0.30 -8.83 3.02
CA THR A 30 -0.94 -10.15 3.09
C THR A 30 -1.11 -10.55 4.55
N ARG A 31 -2.18 -11.28 4.88
CA ARG A 31 -2.44 -11.73 6.26
C ARG A 31 -1.26 -12.52 6.87
N LEU A 32 -0.46 -13.14 6.04
CA LEU A 32 0.70 -13.93 6.44
C LEU A 32 2.03 -13.14 6.47
N TRP A 33 1.99 -11.80 6.30
CA TRP A 33 3.22 -11.01 6.25
C TRP A 33 4.04 -11.11 7.55
N LEU A 34 3.37 -11.07 8.71
CA LEU A 34 4.03 -11.13 10.01
C LEU A 34 4.72 -12.49 10.25
N PRO A 35 4.03 -13.65 10.15
CA PRO A 35 4.71 -14.94 10.29
C PRO A 35 5.79 -15.15 9.22
N PHE A 36 5.62 -14.65 8.00
CA PHE A 36 6.66 -14.74 6.97
C PHE A 36 7.92 -13.96 7.35
N VAL A 37 7.77 -12.71 7.81
CA VAL A 37 8.90 -11.87 8.24
C VAL A 37 9.59 -12.45 9.47
N THR A 38 8.84 -12.90 10.48
CA THR A 38 9.40 -13.50 11.70
C THR A 38 10.12 -14.81 11.42
N THR A 39 9.55 -15.70 10.60
CA THR A 39 10.19 -16.96 10.21
C THR A 39 11.49 -16.70 9.45
N THR A 40 11.49 -15.74 8.52
CA THR A 40 12.70 -15.36 7.77
C THR A 40 13.78 -14.82 8.70
N ALA A 41 13.42 -13.95 9.66
CA ALA A 41 14.37 -13.39 10.62
C ALA A 41 14.97 -14.48 11.52
N VAL A 42 14.13 -15.36 12.06
CA VAL A 42 14.58 -16.47 12.92
C VAL A 42 15.47 -17.44 12.15
N ALA A 43 15.07 -17.84 10.95
CA ALA A 43 15.87 -18.72 10.11
C ALA A 43 17.26 -18.11 9.79
N ALA A 44 17.29 -16.84 9.41
CA ALA A 44 18.51 -16.12 9.13
C ALA A 44 19.44 -16.00 10.38
N PHE A 45 18.83 -15.75 11.54
CA PHE A 45 19.56 -15.71 12.81
C PHE A 45 20.18 -17.07 13.14
N VAL A 46 19.40 -18.15 13.05
CA VAL A 46 19.87 -19.52 13.33
C VAL A 46 20.99 -19.92 12.37
N VAL A 47 20.85 -19.63 11.08
CA VAL A 47 21.89 -19.88 10.08
C VAL A 47 23.17 -19.10 10.43
N GLY A 48 23.05 -17.80 10.72
CA GLY A 48 24.20 -16.99 11.13
C GLY A 48 24.90 -17.49 12.38
N TRP A 49 24.14 -18.03 13.33
CA TRP A 49 24.66 -18.67 14.54
C TRP A 49 25.42 -19.97 14.23
N LEU A 50 24.83 -20.85 13.41
CA LEU A 50 25.44 -22.15 13.04
C LEU A 50 26.72 -22.00 12.23
N PHE A 51 26.87 -20.95 11.45
CA PHE A 51 28.06 -20.65 10.65
C PHE A 51 29.09 -19.76 11.39
N ASP A 52 28.89 -19.55 12.69
CA ASP A 52 29.80 -18.80 13.56
C ASP A 52 30.12 -17.37 13.10
N PHE A 53 29.12 -16.71 12.53
CA PHE A 53 29.25 -15.30 12.09
C PHE A 53 29.38 -14.30 13.25
N GLY A 54 29.28 -14.78 14.48
CA GLY A 54 29.18 -13.96 15.68
C GLY A 54 27.81 -13.33 15.86
N LEU A 55 27.42 -13.06 17.09
CA LEU A 55 26.08 -12.58 17.44
C LEU A 55 25.68 -11.29 16.70
N THR A 56 26.59 -10.32 16.63
CA THR A 56 26.32 -9.04 15.98
C THR A 56 26.01 -9.19 14.50
N ASN A 57 26.81 -9.97 13.77
CA ASN A 57 26.61 -10.19 12.35
C ASN A 57 25.33 -11.00 12.07
N ALA A 58 25.04 -12.01 12.90
CA ALA A 58 23.81 -12.79 12.81
C ALA A 58 22.56 -11.88 12.96
N VAL A 59 22.58 -10.96 13.93
CA VAL A 59 21.49 -9.98 14.13
C VAL A 59 21.36 -9.03 12.93
N VAL A 60 22.46 -8.52 12.40
CA VAL A 60 22.44 -7.61 11.23
C VAL A 60 21.86 -8.31 10.01
N VAL A 61 22.28 -9.54 9.71
CA VAL A 61 21.77 -10.34 8.59
C VAL A 61 20.28 -10.64 8.79
N ALA A 62 19.88 -11.08 9.99
CA ALA A 62 18.47 -11.36 10.28
C ALA A 62 17.58 -10.13 10.10
N THR A 63 18.03 -8.97 10.59
CA THR A 63 17.30 -7.71 10.45
C THR A 63 17.21 -7.27 8.97
N GLY A 64 18.29 -7.39 8.21
CA GLY A 64 18.31 -7.09 6.79
C GLY A 64 17.34 -7.96 5.99
N LEU A 65 17.37 -9.28 6.22
CA LEU A 65 16.44 -10.21 5.54
C LEU A 65 14.98 -10.01 5.97
N ALA A 66 14.73 -9.70 7.24
CA ALA A 66 13.39 -9.34 7.70
C ALA A 66 12.86 -8.09 7.00
N ALA A 67 13.69 -7.07 6.79
CA ALA A 67 13.33 -5.86 6.05
C ALA A 67 12.99 -6.17 4.58
N VAL A 68 13.80 -7.01 3.92
CA VAL A 68 13.53 -7.45 2.54
C VAL A 68 12.24 -8.26 2.46
N ALA A 69 12.01 -9.19 3.38
CA ALA A 69 10.79 -9.98 3.45
C ALA A 69 9.54 -9.11 3.67
N SER A 70 9.66 -8.10 4.54
CA SER A 70 8.59 -7.12 4.78
C SER A 70 8.28 -6.31 3.51
N ALA A 71 9.29 -5.85 2.80
CA ALA A 71 9.13 -5.12 1.54
C ALA A 71 8.49 -6.00 0.44
N ALA A 72 8.92 -7.25 0.33
CA ALA A 72 8.40 -8.20 -0.64
C ALA A 72 6.93 -8.59 -0.39
N SER A 73 6.51 -8.64 0.88
CA SER A 73 5.13 -8.95 1.29
C SER A 73 4.17 -7.77 1.23
N THR A 74 4.67 -6.55 0.97
CA THR A 74 3.87 -5.33 0.87
C THR A 74 3.58 -5.00 -0.60
N ARG A 75 2.31 -4.90 -0.95
CA ARG A 75 1.86 -4.45 -2.27
C ARG A 75 1.30 -3.04 -2.17
N TYR A 76 1.57 -2.24 -3.17
CA TYR A 76 1.19 -0.84 -3.20
C TYR A 76 0.09 -0.59 -4.22
N PHE A 77 -0.84 0.28 -3.86
CA PHE A 77 -2.03 0.59 -4.64
C PHE A 77 -2.28 2.08 -4.67
N VAL A 78 -3.06 2.51 -5.64
CA VAL A 78 -3.55 3.86 -5.77
C VAL A 78 -5.05 3.81 -5.95
N LEU A 79 -5.78 4.48 -5.09
CA LEU A 79 -7.19 4.72 -5.25
C LEU A 79 -7.35 6.09 -5.91
N ALA A 80 -7.95 6.14 -7.07
CA ALA A 80 -8.19 7.37 -7.81
C ALA A 80 -9.68 7.57 -8.01
N ARG A 81 -10.17 8.80 -7.78
CA ARG A 81 -11.55 9.18 -8.04
C ARG A 81 -11.61 10.13 -9.22
N SER A 82 -12.43 9.79 -10.19
CA SER A 82 -13.01 10.66 -11.20
C SER A 82 -14.41 11.11 -10.71
N ASP A 83 -15.05 12.03 -11.42
CA ASP A 83 -16.36 12.54 -11.03
C ASP A 83 -17.39 11.43 -10.80
N ASP A 84 -17.42 10.41 -11.67
CA ASP A 84 -18.44 9.37 -11.66
C ASP A 84 -17.94 8.00 -11.15
N THR A 85 -16.62 7.78 -11.06
CA THR A 85 -16.07 6.44 -10.78
C THR A 85 -14.88 6.47 -9.85
N ILE A 86 -14.73 5.38 -9.09
CA ILE A 86 -13.57 5.14 -8.25
C ILE A 86 -12.78 3.98 -8.86
N ALA A 87 -11.51 4.23 -9.16
CA ALA A 87 -10.62 3.25 -9.74
C ALA A 87 -9.55 2.79 -8.75
N LEU A 88 -9.34 1.49 -8.67
CA LEU A 88 -8.24 0.85 -7.95
C LEU A 88 -7.12 0.50 -8.94
N LEU A 89 -5.94 1.02 -8.69
CA LEU A 89 -4.76 0.87 -9.53
C LEU A 89 -3.62 0.24 -8.73
N THR A 90 -2.72 -0.48 -9.39
CA THR A 90 -1.46 -0.88 -8.74
C THR A 90 -0.53 0.32 -8.63
N GLY A 91 0.19 0.41 -7.51
CA GLY A 91 1.17 1.47 -7.26
C GLY A 91 2.62 0.98 -7.35
N SER A 92 3.53 1.88 -7.68
CA SER A 92 4.96 1.62 -7.59
C SER A 92 5.47 1.86 -6.17
N PRO A 93 6.27 0.95 -5.58
CA PRO A 93 6.83 1.13 -4.24
C PRO A 93 7.80 2.32 -4.14
N ILE A 94 8.53 2.61 -5.21
CA ILE A 94 9.61 3.61 -5.21
C ILE A 94 9.12 4.99 -5.65
N ARG A 95 8.39 5.07 -6.75
CA ARG A 95 8.01 6.35 -7.37
C ARG A 95 6.64 6.86 -6.95
N ARG A 96 5.84 6.06 -6.24
CA ARG A 96 4.45 6.38 -5.85
C ARG A 96 3.61 6.82 -7.05
N VAL A 97 3.72 6.12 -8.15
CA VAL A 97 2.93 6.34 -9.37
C VAL A 97 2.05 5.12 -9.63
N ALA A 98 0.92 5.31 -10.28
CA ALA A 98 0.07 4.23 -10.75
C ALA A 98 0.75 3.49 -11.92
N ARG A 99 0.57 2.17 -12.00
CA ARG A 99 1.19 1.31 -13.03
C ARG A 99 0.19 0.58 -13.91
N SER A 100 -0.86 0.05 -13.33
CA SER A 100 -1.88 -0.70 -14.06
C SER A 100 -3.23 -0.57 -13.38
N ILE A 101 -4.28 -0.72 -14.14
CA ILE A 101 -5.66 -0.73 -13.66
C ILE A 101 -5.98 -2.13 -13.13
N ILE A 102 -6.58 -2.19 -11.94
CA ILE A 102 -7.14 -3.42 -11.38
C ILE A 102 -8.65 -3.42 -11.57
N ARG A 103 -9.30 -2.31 -11.17
CA ARG A 103 -10.74 -2.19 -11.17
C ARG A 103 -11.16 -0.72 -11.31
N THR A 104 -12.23 -0.46 -12.06
CA THR A 104 -12.72 0.90 -12.33
C THR A 104 -14.18 1.13 -11.93
N ASP A 105 -14.81 0.12 -11.33
CA ASP A 105 -16.25 0.09 -11.02
C ASP A 105 -16.53 0.09 -9.51
N LEU A 106 -15.61 0.65 -8.71
CA LEU A 106 -15.81 0.76 -7.27
C LEU A 106 -16.80 1.87 -6.95
N THR A 107 -17.65 1.60 -5.96
CA THR A 107 -18.59 2.58 -5.40
C THR A 107 -18.14 2.99 -4.00
N THR A 108 -18.65 4.11 -3.50
CA THR A 108 -18.38 4.56 -2.13
C THR A 108 -18.87 3.55 -1.08
N GLY A 109 -19.88 2.74 -1.40
CA GLY A 109 -20.39 1.67 -0.53
C GLY A 109 -19.42 0.50 -0.36
N ASP A 110 -18.48 0.31 -1.30
CA ASP A 110 -17.46 -0.72 -1.21
C ASP A 110 -16.28 -0.33 -0.31
N ILE A 111 -16.27 0.91 0.20
CA ILE A 111 -15.18 1.50 0.97
C ILE A 111 -15.68 1.81 2.38
N SER A 112 -15.10 1.19 3.38
CA SER A 112 -15.43 1.43 4.78
C SER A 112 -14.20 1.49 5.67
N PRO A 113 -14.20 2.33 6.74
CA PRO A 113 -13.12 2.35 7.70
C PRO A 113 -13.10 1.02 8.47
N SER A 114 -11.91 0.43 8.62
CA SER A 114 -11.73 -0.86 9.29
C SER A 114 -10.90 -0.77 10.57
N GLY A 115 -10.00 0.20 10.66
CA GLY A 115 -9.16 0.39 11.84
C GLY A 115 -8.42 1.71 11.81
N ASN A 116 -7.89 2.11 12.96
CA ASN A 116 -7.15 3.36 13.11
C ASN A 116 -5.95 3.16 14.05
N THR A 117 -4.78 3.55 13.59
CA THR A 117 -3.55 3.57 14.37
C THR A 117 -2.97 4.99 14.41
N LEU A 118 -1.94 5.22 15.23
CA LEU A 118 -1.30 6.54 15.34
C LEU A 118 -0.71 7.05 14.01
N LEU A 119 -0.26 6.15 13.13
CA LEU A 119 0.47 6.50 11.91
C LEU A 119 -0.34 6.27 10.62
N ALA A 120 -1.41 5.47 10.69
CA ALA A 120 -2.15 5.06 9.52
C ALA A 120 -3.60 4.68 9.88
N THR A 121 -4.47 4.70 8.89
CA THR A 121 -5.86 4.26 8.98
C THR A 121 -6.06 3.07 8.04
N ASP A 122 -6.72 2.03 8.52
CA ASP A 122 -7.06 0.86 7.71
C ASP A 122 -8.45 1.02 7.12
N TRP A 123 -8.56 0.75 5.83
CA TRP A 123 -9.77 0.83 5.05
C TRP A 123 -10.07 -0.50 4.38
N SER A 124 -11.28 -0.96 4.50
CA SER A 124 -11.77 -2.12 3.75
C SER A 124 -12.27 -1.64 2.39
N ILE A 125 -11.69 -2.16 1.33
CA ILE A 125 -12.08 -1.89 -0.06
C ILE A 125 -12.28 -3.25 -0.73
N ASP A 126 -13.48 -3.52 -1.20
CA ASP A 126 -13.82 -4.79 -1.86
C ASP A 126 -13.34 -6.03 -1.04
N LYS A 127 -13.65 -6.06 0.26
CA LYS A 127 -13.30 -7.13 1.23
C LYS A 127 -11.80 -7.27 1.54
N SER A 128 -10.95 -6.41 1.01
CA SER A 128 -9.52 -6.38 1.28
C SER A 128 -9.17 -5.17 2.15
N ILE A 129 -8.26 -5.35 3.11
CA ILE A 129 -7.83 -4.27 4.00
C ILE A 129 -6.62 -3.57 3.40
N TYR A 130 -6.73 -2.27 3.24
CA TYR A 130 -5.67 -1.38 2.76
C TYR A 130 -5.32 -0.36 3.84
N THR A 131 -4.04 -0.12 4.01
CA THR A 131 -3.54 0.85 4.98
C THR A 131 -3.19 2.15 4.27
N VAL A 132 -3.77 3.24 4.75
CA VAL A 132 -3.57 4.60 4.25
C VAL A 132 -2.77 5.40 5.29
N PRO A 133 -1.67 6.09 4.89
CA PRO A 133 -0.94 6.95 5.81
C PRO A 133 -1.84 8.07 6.35
N LYS A 134 -1.66 8.48 7.61
CA LYS A 134 -2.38 9.61 8.21
C LYS A 134 -2.27 10.89 7.37
N SER A 135 -1.13 11.12 6.73
CA SER A 135 -0.93 12.27 5.84
C SER A 135 -1.82 12.28 4.59
N CYS A 136 -2.41 11.14 4.24
CA CYS A 136 -3.30 10.98 3.09
C CYS A 136 -4.77 10.74 3.51
N GLU A 137 -5.07 10.80 4.80
CA GLU A 137 -6.42 10.52 5.32
C GLU A 137 -7.45 11.54 4.83
N GLN A 138 -7.08 12.82 4.73
CA GLN A 138 -7.94 13.86 4.19
C GLN A 138 -8.30 13.62 2.72
N ASP A 139 -7.32 13.17 1.91
CA ASP A 139 -7.56 12.82 0.52
C ASP A 139 -8.46 11.59 0.42
N MET A 140 -8.32 10.63 1.34
CA MET A 140 -9.20 9.45 1.40
C MET A 140 -10.64 9.84 1.78
N GLN A 141 -10.81 10.71 2.77
CA GLN A 141 -12.12 11.24 3.14
C GLN A 141 -12.76 12.05 2.00
N ALA A 142 -11.96 12.82 1.26
CA ALA A 142 -12.44 13.55 0.09
C ALA A 142 -12.93 12.62 -1.04
N ILE A 143 -12.31 11.43 -1.19
CA ILE A 143 -12.79 10.41 -2.13
C ILE A 143 -14.17 9.88 -1.74
N ILE A 144 -14.44 9.75 -0.45
CA ILE A 144 -15.70 9.19 0.07
C ILE A 144 -16.79 10.26 0.19
N ALA A 145 -16.43 11.49 0.61
CA ALA A 145 -17.40 12.56 0.90
C ALA A 145 -18.11 13.13 -0.33
N HIS A 146 -17.55 12.97 -1.53
CA HIS A 146 -18.21 13.35 -2.79
C HIS A 146 -19.17 12.25 -3.26
N SER A 147 -20.13 11.87 -2.41
CA SER A 147 -21.34 11.20 -2.89
C SER A 147 -22.27 12.25 -3.44
N PRO A 148 -22.81 12.09 -4.66
CA PRO A 148 -23.78 13.02 -5.22
C PRO A 148 -25.03 13.11 -4.39
#